data_8888278bd4cfc9cde49f183c4edbe2f8
#
_entry.id   8888278bd4cfc9cde49f183c4edbe2f8
#
_cell.length_a   1.000
_cell.length_b   1.000
_cell.length_c   1.000
_cell.angle_alpha   90.00
_cell.angle_beta   90.00
_cell.angle_gamma   90.00
#
_symmetry.space_group_name_H-M   'P 1'
#
loop_
_entity.id
_entity.type
_entity.pdbx_description
1 polymer ?
#
loop_
_entity_poly.entity_id
_entity_poly.type
_entity_poly.pdbx_seq_one_letter_code
_entity_poly.pdbx_strand_id
1 'polypeptide(L)'
;AAPLAQRTRWEHAPLGTLLTHTPRLLWHRLTRARLRLLGMAIDLGLFARVPHVILGIAFSVVALKAILLYPTAMAFGYCGRADATLFAIALSQVGEFAFVLFAAASSILPGETHKILNAAVAVSMLSTPLLAILYERVLAPRFAGTVVRETDVVDEANPVIVAGFGRFGQIVARVLNGMRIRATLIDHDPNQIELVRRFGSKAYYGDATRIDVLEKAGAARARLLVVAIDEPEAAMRAVRRARQNFPNLRLIVRAHSRSDAFEYLEMGVPAVRETFGSALEAAEEALRLLDFNPDAARRIVQRFRRHDEEMVLRQMAVRQEETQLLALNQQGRVDLEQLLSSELAPAVDQHDAGADEKRRQDEAARQ
;
A
#
# COMPACT_ATOMS: atom_id res chain seq x y z
N ALA A 1 -22.98 -20.57 17.65
CA ALA A 1 -23.00 -19.96 16.31
C ALA A 1 -21.87 -18.92 16.08
N ALA A 2 -20.79 -18.95 16.88
CA ALA A 2 -19.73 -17.97 16.80
C ALA A 2 -18.38 -18.41 16.18
N PRO A 3 -18.16 -19.64 15.67
CA PRO A 3 -16.86 -20.03 15.11
C PRO A 3 -16.70 -19.81 13.60
N LEU A 4 -17.75 -19.55 12.84
CA LEU A 4 -17.67 -19.43 11.37
C LEU A 4 -17.20 -18.05 10.88
N ALA A 5 -17.44 -16.98 11.64
CA ALA A 5 -17.03 -15.61 11.25
C ALA A 5 -15.52 -15.35 11.42
N GLN A 6 -14.82 -16.14 12.22
CA GLN A 6 -13.38 -15.99 12.43
C GLN A 6 -12.54 -16.72 11.38
N ARG A 7 -13.07 -17.76 10.75
CA ARG A 7 -12.39 -18.55 9.72
C ARG A 7 -12.25 -17.79 8.39
N THR A 8 -13.24 -16.97 8.04
CA THR A 8 -13.23 -16.18 6.79
C THR A 8 -12.27 -14.99 6.82
N ARG A 9 -11.77 -14.58 7.98
CA ARG A 9 -10.84 -13.44 8.10
C ARG A 9 -9.40 -13.75 7.71
N TRP A 10 -9.00 -15.02 7.72
CA TRP A 10 -7.66 -15.47 7.36
C TRP A 10 -7.54 -15.95 5.92
N GLU A 11 -8.66 -16.25 5.26
CA GLU A 11 -8.67 -16.75 3.88
C GLU A 11 -8.51 -15.65 2.82
N HIS A 12 -8.57 -14.36 3.19
CA HIS A 12 -8.51 -13.23 2.25
C HIS A 12 -7.38 -12.23 2.50
N ALA A 13 -6.40 -12.55 3.33
CA ALA A 13 -5.14 -11.81 3.30
C ALA A 13 -4.35 -12.34 2.08
N PRO A 14 -4.24 -11.60 0.97
CA PRO A 14 -3.55 -12.11 -0.18
C PRO A 14 -2.07 -12.28 0.20
N LEU A 15 -1.57 -13.50 0.09
CA LEU A 15 -0.13 -13.81 0.14
C LEU A 15 0.68 -12.84 -0.74
N GLY A 16 0.06 -12.30 -1.79
CA GLY A 16 0.60 -11.24 -2.63
C GLY A 16 0.89 -9.93 -1.88
N THR A 17 0.06 -9.52 -0.92
CA THR A 17 0.30 -8.27 -0.13
C THR A 17 1.44 -8.44 0.87
N LEU A 18 1.60 -9.63 1.43
CA LEU A 18 2.76 -9.99 2.25
C LEU A 18 4.05 -10.05 1.41
N LEU A 19 3.97 -10.48 0.15
CA LEU A 19 5.12 -10.61 -0.74
C LEU A 19 5.51 -9.28 -1.40
N THR A 20 4.58 -8.35 -1.61
CA THR A 20 4.88 -7.06 -2.26
C THR A 20 5.41 -5.98 -1.31
N HIS A 21 5.00 -5.97 -0.05
CA HIS A 21 5.45 -4.95 0.92
C HIS A 21 6.55 -5.40 1.88
N THR A 22 6.79 -6.70 2.04
CA THR A 22 7.86 -7.24 2.87
C THR A 22 9.27 -7.26 2.25
N PRO A 23 9.52 -7.21 0.91
CA PRO A 23 10.86 -7.40 0.39
C PRO A 23 11.88 -6.37 0.85
N ARG A 24 11.51 -5.09 0.96
CA ARG A 24 12.48 -4.02 1.28
C ARG A 24 12.90 -3.97 2.76
N LEU A 25 11.99 -4.16 3.69
CA LEU A 25 12.29 -4.07 5.13
C LEU A 25 12.88 -5.37 5.69
N LEU A 26 12.39 -6.53 5.23
CA LEU A 26 12.98 -7.83 5.55
C LEU A 26 14.35 -8.01 4.90
N TRP A 27 14.56 -7.48 3.69
CA TRP A 27 15.83 -7.52 2.98
C TRP A 27 16.97 -6.89 3.79
N HIS A 28 16.79 -5.69 4.34
CA HIS A 28 17.83 -5.02 5.12
C HIS A 28 18.13 -5.66 6.48
N ARG A 29 17.15 -6.28 7.13
CA ARG A 29 17.38 -6.96 8.41
C ARG A 29 17.91 -8.39 8.24
N LEU A 30 17.38 -9.13 7.27
CA LEU A 30 17.79 -10.50 6.98
C LEU A 30 19.18 -10.60 6.36
N THR A 31 19.58 -9.65 5.50
CA THR A 31 20.92 -9.66 4.92
C THR A 31 22.01 -9.38 5.93
N ARG A 32 21.82 -8.44 6.86
CA ARG A 32 22.85 -8.15 7.89
C ARG A 32 23.01 -9.26 8.94
N ALA A 33 21.92 -9.89 9.36
CA ALA A 33 21.99 -11.00 10.32
C ALA A 33 22.54 -12.27 9.66
N ARG A 34 22.14 -12.56 8.41
CA ARG A 34 22.59 -13.74 7.67
C ARG A 34 24.07 -13.64 7.24
N LEU A 35 24.57 -12.48 6.90
CA LEU A 35 26.00 -12.29 6.57
C LEU A 35 26.91 -12.55 7.78
N ARG A 36 26.49 -12.24 9.00
CA ARG A 36 27.26 -12.56 10.21
C ARG A 36 27.26 -14.05 10.53
N LEU A 37 26.14 -14.73 10.39
CA LEU A 37 26.03 -16.18 10.58
C LEU A 37 26.79 -16.97 9.50
N LEU A 38 26.80 -16.49 8.28
CA LEU A 38 27.54 -17.06 7.16
C LEU A 38 29.07 -16.98 7.33
N GLY A 39 29.59 -15.84 7.85
CA GLY A 39 31.01 -15.68 8.13
C GLY A 39 31.55 -16.63 9.20
N MET A 40 30.67 -17.14 10.09
CA MET A 40 31.03 -18.09 11.14
C MET A 40 30.87 -19.56 10.70
N ALA A 41 30.10 -19.83 9.63
CA ALA A 41 29.75 -21.20 9.22
C ALA A 41 30.55 -21.72 8.01
N ILE A 42 31.24 -20.86 7.27
CA ILE A 42 31.98 -21.23 6.08
C ILE A 42 33.48 -21.25 6.36
N ASP A 43 34.07 -22.44 6.30
CA ASP A 43 35.51 -22.59 6.20
C ASP A 43 35.97 -22.23 4.78
N LEU A 44 36.45 -20.99 4.59
CA LEU A 44 36.90 -20.47 3.28
C LEU A 44 38.03 -21.32 2.67
N GLY A 45 38.86 -21.94 3.52
CA GLY A 45 39.90 -22.85 3.05
C GLY A 45 39.33 -24.13 2.43
N LEU A 46 38.29 -24.69 3.01
CA LEU A 46 37.57 -25.84 2.48
C LEU A 46 36.80 -25.48 1.20
N PHE A 47 36.16 -24.32 1.19
CA PHE A 47 35.46 -23.84 -0.01
C PHE A 47 36.41 -23.66 -1.21
N ALA A 48 37.63 -23.18 -0.96
CA ALA A 48 38.64 -23.05 -2.03
C ALA A 48 39.18 -24.42 -2.55
N ARG A 49 39.15 -25.47 -1.71
CA ARG A 49 39.65 -26.81 -2.09
C ARG A 49 38.63 -27.60 -2.89
N VAL A 50 37.34 -27.56 -2.54
CA VAL A 50 36.30 -28.41 -3.15
C VAL A 50 35.03 -27.61 -3.52
N PRO A 51 35.16 -26.49 -4.23
CA PRO A 51 34.00 -25.61 -4.53
C PRO A 51 32.91 -26.33 -5.34
N HIS A 52 33.32 -27.19 -6.27
CA HIS A 52 32.42 -27.93 -7.15
C HIS A 52 31.52 -28.92 -6.37
N VAL A 53 32.03 -29.52 -5.30
CA VAL A 53 31.24 -30.43 -4.45
C VAL A 53 30.23 -29.65 -3.63
N ILE A 54 30.64 -28.55 -2.99
CA ILE A 54 29.78 -27.70 -2.15
C ILE A 54 28.67 -27.08 -3.02
N LEU A 55 29.01 -26.49 -4.16
CA LEU A 55 28.04 -25.91 -5.10
C LEU A 55 27.14 -26.98 -5.70
N GLY A 56 27.69 -28.15 -6.07
CA GLY A 56 26.92 -29.26 -6.59
C GLY A 56 25.86 -29.78 -5.61
N ILE A 57 26.21 -29.96 -4.35
CA ILE A 57 25.26 -30.36 -3.29
C ILE A 57 24.19 -29.28 -3.08
N ALA A 58 24.61 -28.00 -2.92
CA ALA A 58 23.69 -26.89 -2.71
C ALA A 58 22.68 -26.77 -3.85
N PHE A 59 23.17 -26.79 -5.11
CA PHE A 59 22.32 -26.72 -6.29
C PHE A 59 21.38 -27.93 -6.40
N SER A 60 21.88 -29.13 -6.17
CA SER A 60 21.08 -30.36 -6.26
C SER A 60 19.94 -30.35 -5.25
N VAL A 61 20.17 -29.92 -4.01
CA VAL A 61 19.13 -29.84 -2.98
C VAL A 61 18.10 -28.76 -3.34
N VAL A 62 18.54 -27.58 -3.76
CA VAL A 62 17.64 -26.49 -4.18
C VAL A 62 16.79 -26.91 -5.37
N ALA A 63 17.41 -27.52 -6.39
CA ALA A 63 16.69 -27.99 -7.57
C ALA A 63 15.68 -29.12 -7.23
N LEU A 64 16.08 -30.11 -6.45
CA LEU A 64 15.21 -31.21 -6.04
C LEU A 64 13.99 -30.69 -5.25
N LYS A 65 14.22 -29.79 -4.29
CA LYS A 65 13.13 -29.18 -3.52
C LYS A 65 12.22 -28.33 -4.40
N ALA A 66 12.76 -27.55 -5.33
CA ALA A 66 11.94 -26.74 -6.23
C ALA A 66 11.08 -27.64 -7.15
N ILE A 67 11.64 -28.75 -7.68
CA ILE A 67 10.92 -29.73 -8.50
C ILE A 67 9.77 -30.39 -7.72
N LEU A 68 9.94 -30.64 -6.43
CA LEU A 68 8.90 -31.22 -5.57
C LEU A 68 7.86 -30.18 -5.13
N LEU A 69 8.28 -28.96 -4.79
CA LEU A 69 7.40 -27.92 -4.27
C LEU A 69 6.51 -27.31 -5.35
N TYR A 70 7.00 -27.19 -6.58
CA TYR A 70 6.21 -26.63 -7.68
C TYR A 70 4.91 -27.39 -7.97
N PRO A 71 4.95 -28.72 -8.26
CA PRO A 71 3.73 -29.49 -8.49
C PRO A 71 2.84 -29.57 -7.24
N THR A 72 3.45 -29.56 -6.05
CA THR A 72 2.70 -29.52 -4.79
C THR A 72 1.87 -28.22 -4.70
N ALA A 73 2.49 -27.06 -4.97
CA ALA A 73 1.79 -25.77 -4.99
C ALA A 73 0.67 -25.74 -6.03
N MET A 74 0.91 -26.32 -7.21
CA MET A 74 -0.10 -26.42 -8.26
C MET A 74 -1.27 -27.36 -7.89
N ALA A 75 -1.00 -28.46 -7.19
CA ALA A 75 -2.01 -29.45 -6.81
C ALA A 75 -3.01 -28.91 -5.76
N PHE A 76 -2.58 -28.00 -4.88
CA PHE A 76 -3.47 -27.36 -3.91
C PHE A 76 -4.40 -26.31 -4.53
N GLY A 77 -4.23 -25.94 -5.82
CA GLY A 77 -5.19 -25.12 -6.57
C GLY A 77 -5.33 -23.65 -6.13
N TYR A 78 -4.51 -23.21 -5.18
CA TYR A 78 -4.59 -21.85 -4.62
C TYR A 78 -3.69 -20.82 -5.33
N CYS A 79 -2.80 -21.27 -6.23
CA CYS A 79 -1.78 -20.42 -6.83
C CYS A 79 -1.73 -20.57 -8.35
N GLY A 80 -1.58 -19.44 -9.06
CA GLY A 80 -1.22 -19.43 -10.48
C GLY A 80 0.20 -19.96 -10.72
N ARG A 81 0.57 -20.20 -11.98
CA ARG A 81 1.91 -20.69 -12.34
C ARG A 81 3.03 -19.80 -11.83
N ALA A 82 2.82 -18.47 -11.84
CA ALA A 82 3.76 -17.49 -11.34
C ALA A 82 3.98 -17.64 -9.83
N ASP A 83 2.87 -17.72 -9.07
CA ASP A 83 2.92 -17.85 -7.61
C ASP A 83 3.50 -19.19 -7.18
N ALA A 84 3.14 -20.30 -7.89
CA ALA A 84 3.71 -21.62 -7.64
C ALA A 84 5.22 -21.65 -7.88
N THR A 85 5.70 -20.93 -8.91
CA THR A 85 7.15 -20.82 -9.17
C THR A 85 7.84 -20.01 -8.09
N LEU A 86 7.26 -18.90 -7.68
CA LEU A 86 7.80 -18.06 -6.61
C LEU A 86 7.84 -18.83 -5.28
N PHE A 87 6.77 -19.55 -4.95
CA PHE A 87 6.68 -20.42 -3.79
C PHE A 87 7.77 -21.50 -3.79
N ALA A 88 7.94 -22.20 -4.92
CA ALA A 88 8.96 -23.23 -5.06
C ALA A 88 10.37 -22.66 -4.88
N ILE A 89 10.67 -21.50 -5.47
CA ILE A 89 11.96 -20.82 -5.34
C ILE A 89 12.21 -20.38 -3.88
N ALA A 90 11.22 -19.73 -3.25
CA ALA A 90 11.36 -19.20 -1.90
C ALA A 90 11.62 -20.28 -0.83
N LEU A 91 11.01 -21.46 -0.99
CA LEU A 91 11.12 -22.56 -0.04
C LEU A 91 12.14 -23.65 -0.43
N SER A 92 12.80 -23.52 -1.58
CA SER A 92 13.78 -24.52 -2.06
C SER A 92 15.08 -24.54 -1.27
N GLN A 93 15.42 -23.48 -0.55
CA GLN A 93 16.61 -23.42 0.29
C GLN A 93 16.59 -24.46 1.43
N VAL A 94 17.74 -24.81 1.93
CA VAL A 94 17.86 -25.62 3.15
C VAL A 94 17.69 -24.66 4.35
N GLY A 95 16.81 -25.04 5.29
CA GLY A 95 16.56 -24.24 6.48
C GLY A 95 17.71 -24.26 7.48
N GLU A 96 17.75 -23.28 8.36
CA GLU A 96 18.77 -23.12 9.41
C GLU A 96 18.84 -24.30 10.40
N PHE A 97 17.75 -25.07 10.55
CA PHE A 97 17.73 -26.27 11.36
C PHE A 97 18.69 -27.36 10.87
N ALA A 98 19.11 -27.33 9.61
CA ALA A 98 20.08 -28.26 9.09
C ALA A 98 21.44 -28.17 9.84
N PHE A 99 21.85 -26.99 10.25
CA PHE A 99 23.06 -26.82 11.06
C PHE A 99 22.96 -27.54 12.40
N VAL A 100 21.80 -27.48 13.05
CA VAL A 100 21.54 -28.15 14.33
C VAL A 100 21.55 -29.66 14.14
N LEU A 101 20.89 -30.14 13.07
CA LEU A 101 20.87 -31.57 12.74
C LEU A 101 22.26 -32.10 12.43
N PHE A 102 23.07 -31.38 11.66
CA PHE A 102 24.44 -31.80 11.35
C PHE A 102 25.36 -31.70 12.56
N ALA A 103 25.14 -30.71 13.45
CA ALA A 103 25.85 -30.66 14.72
C ALA A 103 25.52 -31.85 15.62
N ALA A 104 24.27 -32.25 15.72
CA ALA A 104 23.84 -33.45 16.44
C ALA A 104 24.37 -34.75 15.80
N ALA A 105 24.51 -34.80 14.48
CA ALA A 105 25.04 -35.94 13.76
C ALA A 105 26.60 -35.94 13.66
N SER A 106 27.28 -35.00 14.30
CA SER A 106 28.74 -34.84 14.18
C SER A 106 29.55 -36.07 14.67
N SER A 107 28.97 -36.89 15.56
CA SER A 107 29.58 -38.14 16.00
C SER A 107 29.53 -39.28 14.96
N ILE A 108 28.62 -39.17 14.01
CA ILE A 108 28.37 -40.21 12.99
C ILE A 108 29.01 -39.80 11.66
N LEU A 109 29.05 -38.48 11.37
CA LEU A 109 29.58 -37.94 10.12
C LEU A 109 31.09 -37.70 10.23
N PRO A 110 31.91 -38.11 9.22
CA PRO A 110 33.33 -37.75 9.16
C PRO A 110 33.50 -36.21 9.18
N GLY A 111 34.55 -35.72 9.88
CA GLY A 111 34.69 -34.29 10.13
C GLY A 111 34.73 -33.39 8.88
N GLU A 112 35.30 -33.87 7.78
CA GLU A 112 35.28 -33.15 6.50
C GLU A 112 33.87 -33.13 5.86
N THR A 113 33.13 -34.24 5.92
CA THR A 113 31.77 -34.32 5.41
C THR A 113 30.83 -33.35 6.11
N HIS A 114 30.93 -33.26 7.44
CA HIS A 114 30.16 -32.31 8.26
C HIS A 114 30.40 -30.85 7.81
N LYS A 115 31.67 -30.48 7.59
CA LYS A 115 32.04 -29.14 7.11
C LYS A 115 31.51 -28.84 5.70
N ILE A 116 31.60 -29.83 4.77
CA ILE A 116 31.07 -29.70 3.41
C ILE A 116 29.57 -29.50 3.43
N LEU A 117 28.82 -30.27 4.24
CA LEU A 117 27.38 -30.14 4.34
C LEU A 117 26.96 -28.78 4.91
N ASN A 118 27.63 -28.32 5.96
CA ASN A 118 27.36 -26.99 6.52
C ASN A 118 27.63 -25.88 5.50
N ALA A 119 28.72 -25.96 4.75
CA ALA A 119 29.02 -25.01 3.68
C ALA A 119 27.96 -25.05 2.57
N ALA A 120 27.48 -26.24 2.17
CA ALA A 120 26.42 -26.38 1.19
C ALA A 120 25.09 -25.77 1.65
N VAL A 121 24.73 -25.95 2.94
CA VAL A 121 23.56 -25.29 3.54
C VAL A 121 23.69 -23.78 3.46
N ALA A 122 24.84 -23.23 3.89
CA ALA A 122 25.10 -21.79 3.86
C ALA A 122 24.99 -21.23 2.42
N VAL A 123 25.56 -21.92 1.43
CA VAL A 123 25.47 -21.54 0.00
C VAL A 123 24.02 -21.60 -0.49
N SER A 124 23.25 -22.64 -0.11
CA SER A 124 21.84 -22.73 -0.50
C SER A 124 21.00 -21.56 0.05
N MET A 125 21.30 -21.10 1.26
CA MET A 125 20.64 -19.92 1.85
C MET A 125 21.04 -18.62 1.13
N LEU A 126 22.29 -18.51 0.68
CA LEU A 126 22.74 -17.37 -0.13
C LEU A 126 22.13 -17.35 -1.53
N SER A 127 21.78 -18.50 -2.08
CA SER A 127 21.19 -18.57 -3.42
C SER A 127 19.77 -17.99 -3.48
N THR A 128 19.01 -17.99 -2.39
CA THR A 128 17.60 -17.53 -2.36
C THR A 128 17.43 -16.08 -2.84
N PRO A 129 18.16 -15.09 -2.35
CA PRO A 129 18.06 -13.74 -2.86
C PRO A 129 18.44 -13.63 -4.35
N LEU A 130 19.43 -14.39 -4.79
CA LEU A 130 19.82 -14.42 -6.21
C LEU A 130 18.73 -15.03 -7.09
N LEU A 131 18.12 -16.10 -6.63
CA LEU A 131 16.99 -16.75 -7.30
C LEU A 131 15.75 -15.85 -7.31
N ALA A 132 15.50 -15.08 -6.25
CA ALA A 132 14.42 -14.10 -6.22
C ALA A 132 14.63 -12.97 -7.24
N ILE A 133 15.85 -12.43 -7.34
CA ILE A 133 16.20 -11.43 -8.34
C ILE A 133 16.06 -12.03 -9.76
N LEU A 134 16.52 -13.26 -9.96
CA LEU A 134 16.36 -13.96 -11.23
C LEU A 134 14.89 -14.16 -11.59
N TYR A 135 14.08 -14.54 -10.62
CA TYR A 135 12.63 -14.65 -10.80
C TYR A 135 12.02 -13.31 -11.23
N GLU A 136 12.27 -12.23 -10.49
CA GLU A 136 11.71 -10.92 -10.80
C GLU A 136 12.14 -10.38 -12.18
N ARG A 137 13.39 -10.58 -12.55
CA ARG A 137 13.94 -10.03 -13.82
C ARG A 137 13.69 -10.89 -15.04
N VAL A 138 13.62 -12.21 -14.88
CA VAL A 138 13.59 -13.16 -16.02
C VAL A 138 12.28 -13.94 -16.09
N LEU A 139 11.79 -14.47 -14.96
CA LEU A 139 10.63 -15.35 -14.94
C LEU A 139 9.33 -14.57 -14.78
N ALA A 140 9.28 -13.60 -13.89
CA ALA A 140 8.09 -12.80 -13.66
C ALA A 140 7.60 -12.10 -14.94
N PRO A 141 8.44 -11.48 -15.78
CA PRO A 141 8.00 -10.92 -17.08
C PRO A 141 7.45 -11.97 -18.05
N ARG A 142 7.94 -13.23 -17.98
CA ARG A 142 7.42 -14.32 -18.81
C ARG A 142 6.08 -14.87 -18.32
N PHE A 143 5.85 -14.84 -17.02
CA PHE A 143 4.56 -15.17 -16.41
C PHE A 143 3.58 -13.99 -16.46
N ALA A 144 4.08 -12.78 -16.40
CA ALA A 144 3.38 -11.56 -16.78
C ALA A 144 3.11 -11.55 -18.31
N GLY A 145 3.38 -12.70 -18.97
CA GLY A 145 2.92 -12.96 -20.31
C GLY A 145 1.54 -12.42 -20.43
N THR A 146 1.43 -11.40 -21.22
CA THR A 146 0.24 -10.85 -21.80
C THR A 146 -0.88 -11.89 -21.89
N VAL A 147 -1.57 -12.13 -20.78
CA VAL A 147 -2.99 -12.11 -20.93
C VAL A 147 -3.26 -10.65 -21.26
N VAL A 148 -3.04 -10.28 -22.51
CA VAL A 148 -3.77 -9.18 -23.13
C VAL A 148 -5.20 -9.71 -23.08
N ARG A 149 -5.79 -9.62 -21.92
CA ARG A 149 -7.22 -9.69 -21.81
C ARG A 149 -7.63 -8.49 -22.65
N GLU A 150 -8.23 -8.75 -23.79
CA GLU A 150 -8.72 -7.70 -24.64
C GLU A 150 -9.47 -6.75 -23.72
N THR A 151 -9.13 -5.46 -23.82
CA THR A 151 -9.82 -4.42 -23.06
C THR A 151 -11.30 -4.62 -23.29
N ASP A 152 -12.07 -4.77 -22.24
CA ASP A 152 -13.52 -4.94 -22.35
C ASP A 152 -14.09 -3.81 -23.25
N VAL A 153 -15.02 -4.16 -24.13
CA VAL A 153 -15.72 -3.17 -24.93
C VAL A 153 -16.72 -2.46 -24.02
N VAL A 154 -16.60 -1.16 -23.91
CA VAL A 154 -17.53 -0.33 -23.14
C VAL A 154 -18.68 0.08 -24.06
N ASP A 155 -19.83 -0.54 -23.91
CA ASP A 155 -21.02 -0.28 -24.73
C ASP A 155 -21.82 0.98 -24.31
N GLU A 156 -21.42 1.63 -23.21
CA GLU A 156 -22.19 2.75 -22.63
C GLU A 156 -21.39 4.05 -22.61
N ALA A 157 -22.04 5.14 -23.04
CA ALA A 157 -21.52 6.50 -22.89
C ALA A 157 -21.99 7.08 -21.55
N ASN A 158 -21.26 6.81 -20.47
CA ASN A 158 -21.58 7.36 -19.16
C ASN A 158 -20.94 8.74 -18.96
N PRO A 159 -21.59 9.65 -18.19
CA PRO A 159 -21.08 11.00 -17.96
C PRO A 159 -19.82 11.02 -17.08
N VAL A 160 -19.55 9.95 -16.35
CA VAL A 160 -18.41 9.85 -15.44
C VAL A 160 -17.62 8.58 -15.73
N ILE A 161 -16.29 8.69 -15.69
CA ILE A 161 -15.36 7.57 -15.69
C ILE A 161 -14.65 7.55 -14.34
N VAL A 162 -14.54 6.37 -13.70
CA VAL A 162 -13.76 6.15 -12.50
C VAL A 162 -12.63 5.19 -12.84
N ALA A 163 -11.40 5.69 -12.82
CA ALA A 163 -10.18 4.95 -13.09
C ALA A 163 -9.52 4.55 -11.75
N GLY A 164 -9.48 3.26 -11.48
CA GLY A 164 -9.10 2.67 -10.20
C GLY A 164 -10.33 2.39 -9.34
N PHE A 165 -10.63 1.10 -9.15
CA PHE A 165 -11.80 0.67 -8.37
C PHE A 165 -11.42 0.03 -7.03
N GLY A 166 -10.33 0.53 -6.42
CA GLY A 166 -9.95 0.26 -5.05
C GLY A 166 -10.94 0.88 -4.04
N ARG A 167 -10.58 0.87 -2.76
CA ARG A 167 -11.44 1.39 -1.64
C ARG A 167 -11.97 2.80 -1.90
N PHE A 168 -11.13 3.70 -2.39
CA PHE A 168 -11.52 5.09 -2.68
C PHE A 168 -12.51 5.17 -3.87
N GLY A 169 -12.17 4.54 -5.00
CA GLY A 169 -13.01 4.55 -6.19
C GLY A 169 -14.38 3.91 -5.98
N GLN A 170 -14.45 2.86 -5.18
CA GLN A 170 -15.70 2.21 -4.78
C GLN A 170 -16.63 3.15 -4.03
N ILE A 171 -16.12 3.94 -3.08
CA ILE A 171 -16.93 4.90 -2.32
C ILE A 171 -17.48 5.97 -3.25
N VAL A 172 -16.63 6.55 -4.10
CA VAL A 172 -17.04 7.57 -5.08
C VAL A 172 -18.11 7.02 -6.02
N ALA A 173 -17.90 5.83 -6.59
CA ALA A 173 -18.85 5.20 -7.50
C ALA A 173 -20.20 4.90 -6.81
N ARG A 174 -20.20 4.47 -5.55
CA ARG A 174 -21.43 4.23 -4.78
C ARG A 174 -22.23 5.49 -4.53
N VAL A 175 -21.57 6.61 -4.21
CA VAL A 175 -22.24 7.90 -4.02
C VAL A 175 -22.86 8.36 -5.35
N LEU A 176 -22.11 8.28 -6.47
CA LEU A 176 -22.63 8.62 -7.79
C LEU A 176 -23.84 7.76 -8.18
N ASN A 177 -23.75 6.45 -7.93
CA ASN A 177 -24.84 5.53 -8.23
C ASN A 177 -26.09 5.82 -7.37
N GLY A 178 -25.92 6.17 -6.09
CA GLY A 178 -27.01 6.61 -5.22
C GLY A 178 -27.75 7.85 -5.77
N MET A 179 -27.02 8.72 -6.45
CA MET A 179 -27.58 9.89 -7.15
C MET A 179 -28.07 9.56 -8.58
N ARG A 180 -28.10 8.29 -8.98
CA ARG A 180 -28.45 7.79 -10.33
C ARG A 180 -27.53 8.33 -11.43
N ILE A 181 -26.31 8.75 -11.08
CA ILE A 181 -25.29 9.15 -12.03
C ILE A 181 -24.51 7.90 -12.43
N ARG A 182 -24.65 7.49 -13.69
CA ARG A 182 -23.94 6.32 -14.21
C ARG A 182 -22.46 6.64 -14.38
N ALA A 183 -21.61 5.68 -14.00
CA ALA A 183 -20.16 5.76 -14.16
C ALA A 183 -19.63 4.52 -14.87
N THR A 184 -18.66 4.72 -15.77
CA THR A 184 -17.84 3.66 -16.34
C THR A 184 -16.68 3.40 -15.37
N LEU A 185 -16.60 2.19 -14.85
CA LEU A 185 -15.58 1.78 -13.88
C LEU A 185 -14.47 1.03 -14.59
N ILE A 186 -13.23 1.44 -14.44
CA ILE A 186 -12.06 0.82 -15.08
C ILE A 186 -11.05 0.45 -13.99
N ASP A 187 -10.57 -0.79 -14.02
CA ASP A 187 -9.46 -1.23 -13.19
C ASP A 187 -8.54 -2.19 -13.97
N HIS A 188 -7.28 -2.23 -13.61
CA HIS A 188 -6.28 -3.15 -14.17
C HIS A 188 -6.19 -4.47 -13.41
N ASP A 189 -6.84 -4.59 -12.23
CA ASP A 189 -6.90 -5.83 -11.47
C ASP A 189 -8.13 -6.66 -11.84
N PRO A 190 -7.95 -7.82 -12.49
CA PRO A 190 -9.06 -8.69 -12.88
C PRO A 190 -9.89 -9.19 -11.69
N ASN A 191 -9.28 -9.36 -10.52
CA ASN A 191 -9.98 -9.86 -9.33
C ASN A 191 -10.94 -8.79 -8.80
N GLN A 192 -10.52 -7.52 -8.82
CA GLN A 192 -11.38 -6.40 -8.46
C GLN A 192 -12.59 -6.30 -9.40
N ILE A 193 -12.36 -6.43 -10.70
CA ILE A 193 -13.41 -6.40 -11.72
C ILE A 193 -14.42 -7.53 -11.50
N GLU A 194 -13.96 -8.74 -11.28
CA GLU A 194 -14.83 -9.90 -11.06
C GLU A 194 -15.66 -9.75 -9.78
N LEU A 195 -15.04 -9.27 -8.70
CA LEU A 195 -15.73 -9.00 -7.44
C LEU A 195 -16.86 -7.99 -7.64
N VAL A 196 -16.59 -6.89 -8.33
CA VAL A 196 -17.55 -5.82 -8.59
C VAL A 196 -18.71 -6.28 -9.46
N ARG A 197 -18.44 -7.08 -10.46
CA ARG A 197 -19.48 -7.68 -11.34
C ARG A 197 -20.41 -8.60 -10.54
N ARG A 198 -19.90 -9.34 -9.55
CA ARG A 198 -20.74 -10.16 -8.64
C ARG A 198 -21.71 -9.33 -7.81
N PHE A 199 -21.35 -8.06 -7.51
CA PHE A 199 -22.23 -7.12 -6.82
C PHE A 199 -23.15 -6.31 -7.77
N GLY A 200 -23.25 -6.71 -9.05
CA GLY A 200 -24.18 -6.13 -10.01
C GLY A 200 -23.72 -4.81 -10.61
N SER A 201 -22.51 -4.36 -10.36
CA SER A 201 -21.94 -3.16 -10.98
C SER A 201 -21.16 -3.52 -12.23
N LYS A 202 -21.30 -2.69 -13.31
CA LYS A 202 -20.55 -2.86 -14.54
C LYS A 202 -19.15 -2.27 -14.39
N ALA A 203 -18.15 -3.14 -14.35
CA ALA A 203 -16.75 -2.75 -14.33
C ALA A 203 -16.01 -3.39 -15.51
N TYR A 204 -15.06 -2.66 -16.06
CA TYR A 204 -14.33 -3.02 -17.25
C TYR A 204 -12.84 -3.16 -16.93
N TYR A 205 -12.25 -4.23 -17.47
CA TYR A 205 -10.81 -4.45 -17.37
C TYR A 205 -10.07 -3.51 -18.33
N GLY A 206 -9.13 -2.75 -17.80
CA GLY A 206 -8.27 -1.90 -18.61
C GLY A 206 -7.28 -1.08 -17.79
N ASP A 207 -6.17 -0.73 -18.40
CA ASP A 207 -5.18 0.18 -17.82
C ASP A 207 -5.52 1.62 -18.24
N ALA A 208 -6.04 2.40 -17.29
CA ALA A 208 -6.45 3.80 -17.54
C ALA A 208 -5.25 4.74 -17.79
N THR A 209 -4.02 4.28 -17.71
CA THR A 209 -2.86 5.04 -18.20
C THR A 209 -2.76 5.03 -19.74
N ARG A 210 -3.49 4.16 -20.41
CA ARG A 210 -3.51 4.01 -21.87
C ARG A 210 -4.63 4.86 -22.47
N ILE A 211 -4.31 5.61 -23.52
CA ILE A 211 -5.25 6.50 -24.20
C ILE A 211 -6.39 5.70 -24.87
N ASP A 212 -6.05 4.61 -25.55
CA ASP A 212 -7.02 3.75 -26.23
C ASP A 212 -8.06 3.14 -25.27
N VAL A 213 -7.68 2.91 -24.00
CA VAL A 213 -8.60 2.45 -22.94
C VAL A 213 -9.54 3.57 -22.53
N LEU A 214 -9.03 4.79 -22.34
CA LEU A 214 -9.85 5.95 -22.00
C LEU A 214 -10.80 6.33 -23.17
N GLU A 215 -10.34 6.23 -24.41
CA GLU A 215 -11.18 6.45 -25.60
C GLU A 215 -12.36 5.46 -25.64
N LYS A 216 -12.07 4.16 -25.51
CA LYS A 216 -13.07 3.10 -25.44
C LYS A 216 -14.04 3.29 -24.28
N ALA A 217 -13.54 3.78 -23.13
CA ALA A 217 -14.37 4.13 -21.98
C ALA A 217 -15.27 5.36 -22.20
N GLY A 218 -15.12 6.05 -23.33
CA GLY A 218 -15.93 7.19 -23.67
C GLY A 218 -15.40 8.54 -23.17
N ALA A 219 -14.09 8.68 -22.90
CA ALA A 219 -13.46 9.89 -22.36
C ALA A 219 -13.75 11.15 -23.20
N ALA A 220 -13.87 11.02 -24.52
CA ALA A 220 -14.21 12.12 -25.41
C ALA A 220 -15.62 12.71 -25.16
N ARG A 221 -16.53 11.94 -24.57
CA ARG A 221 -17.93 12.32 -24.30
C ARG A 221 -18.24 12.44 -22.81
N ALA A 222 -17.40 11.90 -21.97
CA ALA A 222 -17.54 11.98 -20.51
C ALA A 222 -17.34 13.43 -20.04
N ARG A 223 -18.01 13.78 -18.95
CA ARG A 223 -17.92 15.11 -18.32
C ARG A 223 -16.85 15.14 -17.21
N LEU A 224 -16.57 13.98 -16.61
CA LEU A 224 -15.68 13.86 -15.47
C LEU A 224 -14.91 12.53 -15.52
N LEU A 225 -13.61 12.61 -15.27
CA LEU A 225 -12.75 11.46 -14.96
C LEU A 225 -12.28 11.59 -13.50
N VAL A 226 -12.60 10.59 -12.69
CA VAL A 226 -12.09 10.43 -11.34
C VAL A 226 -10.89 9.48 -11.40
N VAL A 227 -9.69 9.97 -11.11
CA VAL A 227 -8.47 9.17 -11.08
C VAL A 227 -8.22 8.71 -9.64
N ALA A 228 -8.52 7.46 -9.37
CA ALA A 228 -8.40 6.82 -8.05
C ALA A 228 -7.36 5.69 -8.04
N ILE A 229 -6.42 5.74 -8.98
CA ILE A 229 -5.31 4.77 -9.14
C ILE A 229 -4.41 4.82 -7.91
N ASP A 230 -4.02 3.64 -7.41
CA ASP A 230 -3.26 3.51 -6.16
C ASP A 230 -1.78 3.90 -6.33
N GLU A 231 -1.19 3.59 -7.47
CA GLU A 231 0.21 3.94 -7.76
C GLU A 231 0.32 5.42 -8.20
N PRO A 232 1.05 6.29 -7.45
CA PRO A 232 1.14 7.73 -7.74
C PRO A 232 1.67 8.05 -9.14
N GLU A 233 2.68 7.30 -9.60
CA GLU A 233 3.24 7.50 -10.94
C GLU A 233 2.25 7.13 -12.06
N ALA A 234 1.49 6.05 -11.88
CA ALA A 234 0.45 5.68 -12.83
C ALA A 234 -0.69 6.69 -12.85
N ALA A 235 -1.12 7.17 -11.67
CA ALA A 235 -2.11 8.24 -11.57
C ALA A 235 -1.65 9.50 -12.28
N MET A 236 -0.40 9.92 -12.07
CA MET A 236 0.19 11.07 -12.76
C MET A 236 0.23 10.88 -14.29
N ARG A 237 0.63 9.70 -14.77
CA ARG A 237 0.62 9.38 -16.20
C ARG A 237 -0.81 9.46 -16.78
N ALA A 238 -1.79 8.90 -16.07
CA ALA A 238 -3.20 8.95 -16.51
C ALA A 238 -3.72 10.40 -16.59
N VAL A 239 -3.45 11.23 -15.57
CA VAL A 239 -3.85 12.64 -15.54
C VAL A 239 -3.23 13.42 -16.70
N ARG A 240 -1.91 13.30 -16.91
CA ARG A 240 -1.20 14.01 -18.01
C ARG A 240 -1.76 13.63 -19.37
N ARG A 241 -1.94 12.34 -19.62
CA ARG A 241 -2.48 11.84 -20.89
C ARG A 241 -3.94 12.24 -21.11
N ALA A 242 -4.76 12.17 -20.06
CA ALA A 242 -6.16 12.60 -20.15
C ALA A 242 -6.28 14.08 -20.51
N ARG A 243 -5.49 14.95 -19.87
CA ARG A 243 -5.47 16.39 -20.19
C ARG A 243 -5.00 16.70 -21.61
N GLN A 244 -3.99 15.99 -22.07
CA GLN A 244 -3.45 16.20 -23.43
C GLN A 244 -4.43 15.79 -24.52
N ASN A 245 -5.16 14.68 -24.31
CA ASN A 245 -5.99 14.09 -25.36
C ASN A 245 -7.48 14.46 -25.24
N PHE A 246 -7.94 14.82 -24.02
CA PHE A 246 -9.35 15.16 -23.76
C PHE A 246 -9.48 16.50 -23.02
N PRO A 247 -9.23 17.64 -23.69
CA PRO A 247 -9.14 18.95 -23.03
C PRO A 247 -10.47 19.40 -22.38
N ASN A 248 -11.60 18.89 -22.83
CA ASN A 248 -12.92 19.21 -22.28
C ASN A 248 -13.32 18.31 -21.09
N LEU A 249 -12.56 17.25 -20.81
CA LEU A 249 -12.81 16.33 -19.72
C LEU A 249 -12.35 16.93 -18.41
N ARG A 250 -13.26 17.12 -17.46
CA ARG A 250 -12.91 17.55 -16.11
C ARG A 250 -12.23 16.39 -15.38
N LEU A 251 -11.22 16.71 -14.61
CA LEU A 251 -10.46 15.72 -13.84
C LEU A 251 -10.57 16.00 -12.35
N ILE A 252 -10.61 14.95 -11.54
CA ILE A 252 -10.37 14.97 -10.11
C ILE A 252 -9.48 13.78 -9.79
N VAL A 253 -8.50 13.97 -8.93
CA VAL A 253 -7.51 12.94 -8.63
C VAL A 253 -7.37 12.69 -7.13
N ARG A 254 -7.22 11.44 -6.77
CA ARG A 254 -6.82 11.01 -5.43
C ARG A 254 -5.32 11.26 -5.26
N ALA A 255 -4.93 11.93 -4.19
CA ALA A 255 -3.55 12.13 -3.79
C ALA A 255 -3.27 11.39 -2.48
N HIS A 256 -2.17 10.67 -2.39
CA HIS A 256 -1.77 9.97 -1.17
C HIS A 256 -1.11 10.90 -0.16
N SER A 257 -0.36 11.86 -0.67
CA SER A 257 0.40 12.81 0.13
C SER A 257 0.10 14.27 -0.24
N ARG A 258 0.61 15.19 0.57
CA ARG A 258 0.56 16.61 0.26
C ARG A 258 1.42 16.96 -0.96
N SER A 259 2.57 16.29 -1.12
CA SER A 259 3.46 16.49 -2.28
C SER A 259 2.80 16.05 -3.58
N ASP A 260 2.08 14.91 -3.59
CA ASP A 260 1.35 14.47 -4.78
C ASP A 260 0.25 15.48 -5.15
N ALA A 261 -0.46 16.00 -4.14
CA ALA A 261 -1.50 17.00 -4.35
C ALA A 261 -0.95 18.27 -5.02
N PHE A 262 0.27 18.71 -4.66
CA PHE A 262 0.91 19.87 -5.29
C PHE A 262 1.08 19.67 -6.79
N GLU A 263 1.56 18.51 -7.24
CA GLU A 263 1.81 18.24 -8.65
C GLU A 263 0.52 18.31 -9.49
N TYR A 264 -0.57 17.81 -8.93
CA TYR A 264 -1.88 17.88 -9.60
C TYR A 264 -2.45 19.29 -9.62
N LEU A 265 -2.34 20.03 -8.51
CA LEU A 265 -2.81 21.41 -8.41
C LEU A 265 -2.04 22.35 -9.34
N GLU A 266 -0.73 22.18 -9.51
CA GLU A 266 0.08 22.91 -10.51
C GLU A 266 -0.43 22.69 -11.94
N MET A 267 -0.93 21.51 -12.22
CA MET A 267 -1.59 21.21 -13.50
C MET A 267 -3.04 21.74 -13.56
N GLY A 268 -3.54 22.43 -12.55
CA GLY A 268 -4.93 22.87 -12.47
C GLY A 268 -5.94 21.73 -12.33
N VAL A 269 -5.51 20.59 -11.79
CA VAL A 269 -6.37 19.44 -11.52
C VAL A 269 -6.68 19.37 -10.02
N PRO A 270 -7.97 19.44 -9.62
CA PRO A 270 -8.36 19.26 -8.23
C PRO A 270 -7.88 17.91 -7.68
N ALA A 271 -7.18 17.96 -6.54
CA ALA A 271 -6.65 16.79 -5.85
C ALA A 271 -7.31 16.60 -4.49
N VAL A 272 -7.75 15.39 -4.21
CA VAL A 272 -8.34 14.99 -2.92
C VAL A 272 -7.34 14.13 -2.17
N ARG A 273 -6.85 14.61 -1.03
CA ARG A 273 -5.95 13.83 -0.15
C ARG A 273 -6.75 12.74 0.55
N GLU A 274 -6.40 11.49 0.29
CA GLU A 274 -7.17 10.31 0.70
C GLU A 274 -7.48 10.26 2.20
N THR A 275 -6.47 10.48 3.05
CA THR A 275 -6.59 10.34 4.50
C THR A 275 -7.01 11.62 5.20
N PHE A 276 -6.96 12.77 4.52
CA PHE A 276 -7.18 14.07 5.16
C PHE A 276 -8.58 14.24 5.73
N GLY A 277 -9.60 13.87 4.97
CA GLY A 277 -10.99 13.95 5.41
C GLY A 277 -11.27 13.06 6.61
N SER A 278 -10.92 11.80 6.52
CA SER A 278 -11.11 10.81 7.60
C SER A 278 -10.29 11.12 8.84
N ALA A 279 -9.07 11.67 8.69
CA ALA A 279 -8.27 12.13 9.82
C ALA A 279 -8.92 13.31 10.56
N LEU A 280 -9.57 14.22 9.83
CA LEU A 280 -10.31 15.33 10.44
C LEU A 280 -11.56 14.85 11.17
N GLU A 281 -12.28 13.87 10.63
CA GLU A 281 -13.41 13.22 11.32
C GLU A 281 -12.95 12.55 12.61
N ALA A 282 -11.82 11.83 12.56
CA ALA A 282 -11.23 11.21 13.76
C ALA A 282 -10.77 12.27 14.78
N ALA A 283 -10.24 13.42 14.33
CA ALA A 283 -9.84 14.52 15.22
C ALA A 283 -11.07 15.17 15.88
N GLU A 284 -12.18 15.36 15.15
CA GLU A 284 -13.43 15.87 15.71
C GLU A 284 -13.97 14.94 16.81
N GLU A 285 -13.97 13.64 16.56
CA GLU A 285 -14.41 12.65 17.54
C GLU A 285 -13.48 12.57 18.75
N ALA A 286 -12.15 12.66 18.54
CA ALA A 286 -11.19 12.71 19.63
C ALA A 286 -11.43 13.91 20.56
N LEU A 287 -11.70 15.09 19.99
CA LEU A 287 -12.05 16.28 20.78
C LEU A 287 -13.33 16.06 21.60
N ARG A 288 -14.35 15.40 21.03
CA ARG A 288 -15.58 15.06 21.76
C ARG A 288 -15.32 14.09 22.92
N LEU A 289 -14.46 13.09 22.70
CA LEU A 289 -14.06 12.14 23.74
C LEU A 289 -13.19 12.77 24.84
N LEU A 290 -12.63 13.95 24.58
CA LEU A 290 -11.91 14.79 25.53
C LEU A 290 -12.82 15.87 26.17
N ASP A 291 -14.15 15.66 26.14
CA ASP A 291 -15.17 16.52 26.73
C ASP A 291 -15.30 17.94 26.13
N PHE A 292 -14.78 18.16 24.91
CA PHE A 292 -15.04 19.41 24.20
C PHE A 292 -16.50 19.47 23.73
N ASN A 293 -17.07 20.64 23.78
CA ASN A 293 -18.41 20.88 23.22
C ASN A 293 -18.42 20.48 21.72
N PRO A 294 -19.43 19.71 21.25
CA PRO A 294 -19.51 19.22 19.87
C PRO A 294 -19.41 20.32 18.80
N ASP A 295 -20.02 21.48 19.05
CA ASP A 295 -19.95 22.60 18.11
C ASP A 295 -18.56 23.26 18.12
N ALA A 296 -17.88 23.34 19.27
CA ALA A 296 -16.51 23.81 19.36
C ALA A 296 -15.56 22.84 18.63
N ALA A 297 -15.68 21.53 18.86
CA ALA A 297 -14.89 20.52 18.16
C ALA A 297 -15.02 20.65 16.64
N ARG A 298 -16.26 20.80 16.16
CA ARG A 298 -16.53 21.01 14.73
C ARG A 298 -15.90 22.30 14.20
N ARG A 299 -16.03 23.42 14.91
CA ARG A 299 -15.40 24.69 14.50
C ARG A 299 -13.87 24.59 14.43
N ILE A 300 -13.23 23.97 15.42
CA ILE A 300 -11.79 23.74 15.48
C ILE A 300 -11.33 22.97 14.24
N VAL A 301 -11.97 21.86 13.92
CA VAL A 301 -11.63 21.03 12.77
C VAL A 301 -11.86 21.77 11.44
N GLN A 302 -12.93 22.54 11.33
CA GLN A 302 -13.19 23.35 10.13
C GLN A 302 -12.16 24.49 9.94
N ARG A 303 -11.71 25.12 11.04
CA ARG A 303 -10.64 26.13 10.98
C ARG A 303 -9.31 25.50 10.57
N PHE A 304 -8.98 24.34 11.15
CA PHE A 304 -7.81 23.59 10.75
C PHE A 304 -7.85 23.24 9.26
N ARG A 305 -8.99 22.74 8.75
CA ARG A 305 -9.15 22.42 7.33
C ARG A 305 -8.84 23.60 6.44
N ARG A 306 -9.42 24.76 6.72
CA ARG A 306 -9.19 25.98 5.92
C ARG A 306 -7.73 26.43 5.99
N HIS A 307 -7.15 26.45 7.18
CA HIS A 307 -5.76 26.81 7.37
C HIS A 307 -4.81 25.89 6.58
N ASP A 308 -5.04 24.57 6.65
CA ASP A 308 -4.22 23.59 5.93
C ASP A 308 -4.37 23.72 4.40
N GLU A 309 -5.58 23.93 3.90
CA GLU A 309 -5.83 24.17 2.47
C GLU A 309 -5.14 25.45 1.97
N GLU A 310 -5.18 26.53 2.75
CA GLU A 310 -4.45 27.78 2.44
C GLU A 310 -2.93 27.56 2.47
N MET A 311 -2.44 26.81 3.46
CA MET A 311 -1.01 26.48 3.56
C MET A 311 -0.52 25.62 2.39
N VAL A 312 -1.34 24.71 1.89
CA VAL A 312 -1.03 23.95 0.67
C VAL A 312 -0.80 24.88 -0.52
N LEU A 313 -1.66 25.87 -0.72
CA LEU A 313 -1.53 26.84 -1.81
C LEU A 313 -0.30 27.74 -1.64
N ARG A 314 -0.02 28.21 -0.41
CA ARG A 314 1.17 29.03 -0.11
C ARG A 314 2.47 28.26 -0.32
N GLN A 315 2.53 27.01 0.13
CA GLN A 315 3.70 26.15 -0.05
C GLN A 315 3.97 25.81 -1.52
N MET A 316 2.93 25.67 -2.31
CA MET A 316 3.05 25.45 -3.75
C MET A 316 3.80 26.60 -4.43
N ALA A 317 3.56 27.86 -4.01
CA ALA A 317 4.20 29.04 -4.58
C ALA A 317 5.71 29.13 -4.28
N VAL A 318 6.19 28.54 -3.16
CA VAL A 318 7.59 28.62 -2.71
C VAL A 318 8.32 27.28 -2.72
N ARG A 319 7.75 26.24 -3.36
CA ARG A 319 8.24 24.86 -3.33
C ARG A 319 9.71 24.71 -3.76
N GLN A 320 10.18 25.58 -4.66
CA GLN A 320 11.55 25.49 -5.19
C GLN A 320 12.61 26.09 -4.26
N GLU A 321 12.21 26.84 -3.22
CA GLU A 321 13.09 27.50 -2.28
C GLU A 321 12.98 26.87 -0.88
N GLU A 322 13.87 25.94 -0.58
CA GLU A 322 13.86 25.16 0.67
C GLU A 322 13.84 26.06 1.92
N THR A 323 14.58 27.16 1.91
CA THR A 323 14.64 28.11 3.03
C THR A 323 13.29 28.80 3.27
N GLN A 324 12.61 29.21 2.21
CA GLN A 324 11.29 29.84 2.31
C GLN A 324 10.23 28.81 2.72
N LEU A 325 10.35 27.58 2.23
CA LEU A 325 9.44 26.50 2.61
C LEU A 325 9.55 26.18 4.11
N LEU A 326 10.76 26.13 4.66
CA LEU A 326 10.98 25.91 6.10
C LEU A 326 10.43 27.07 6.94
N ALA A 327 10.69 28.31 6.54
CA ALA A 327 10.16 29.49 7.22
C ALA A 327 8.62 29.52 7.22
N LEU A 328 8.01 29.21 6.07
CA LEU A 328 6.56 29.15 5.92
C LEU A 328 5.95 28.05 6.78
N ASN A 329 6.60 26.88 6.89
CA ASN A 329 6.16 25.80 7.77
C ASN A 329 6.20 26.19 9.25
N GLN A 330 7.26 26.90 9.69
CA GLN A 330 7.37 27.38 11.07
C GLN A 330 6.30 28.43 11.37
N GLN A 331 6.11 29.41 10.48
CA GLN A 331 5.08 30.42 10.62
C GLN A 331 3.68 29.79 10.66
N GLY A 332 3.38 28.87 9.74
CA GLY A 332 2.09 28.18 9.69
C GLY A 332 1.76 27.39 10.96
N ARG A 333 2.79 26.86 11.66
CA ARG A 333 2.59 26.21 12.95
C ARG A 333 2.22 27.20 14.06
N VAL A 334 2.86 28.35 14.10
CA VAL A 334 2.55 29.42 15.06
C VAL A 334 1.16 29.97 14.80
N ASP A 335 0.85 30.26 13.54
CA ASP A 335 -0.48 30.76 13.13
C ASP A 335 -1.59 29.78 13.52
N LEU A 336 -1.34 28.47 13.33
CA LEU A 336 -2.29 27.42 13.72
C LEU A 336 -2.50 27.36 15.22
N GLU A 337 -1.44 27.39 16.03
CA GLU A 337 -1.53 27.40 17.49
C GLU A 337 -2.34 28.62 18.00
N GLN A 338 -2.11 29.80 17.43
CA GLN A 338 -2.86 31.01 17.77
C GLN A 338 -4.35 30.90 17.36
N LEU A 339 -4.59 30.38 16.17
CA LEU A 339 -5.94 30.21 15.62
C LEU A 339 -6.77 29.22 16.44
N LEU A 340 -6.18 28.12 16.90
CA LEU A 340 -6.88 27.12 17.70
C LEU A 340 -7.01 27.49 19.16
N SER A 341 -6.00 28.19 19.75
CA SER A 341 -6.08 28.64 21.14
C SER A 341 -7.16 29.70 21.36
N SER A 342 -7.51 30.48 20.33
CA SER A 342 -8.64 31.41 20.41
C SER A 342 -10.01 30.74 20.61
N GLU A 343 -10.14 29.46 20.27
CA GLU A 343 -11.35 28.67 20.52
C GLU A 343 -11.39 28.03 21.93
N LEU A 344 -10.24 27.96 22.62
CA LEU A 344 -10.16 27.44 23.97
C LEU A 344 -10.61 28.49 25.02
N ALA A 345 -10.38 29.77 24.76
CA ALA A 345 -10.69 30.84 25.69
C ALA A 345 -12.15 30.88 26.17
N PRO A 346 -13.18 30.72 25.31
CA PRO A 346 -14.58 30.70 25.76
C PRO A 346 -15.02 29.41 26.49
N ALA A 347 -14.27 28.31 26.35
CA ALA A 347 -14.62 27.04 27.01
C ALA A 347 -14.10 26.98 28.45
N VAL A 348 -12.99 27.63 28.75
CA VAL A 348 -12.43 27.71 30.12
C VAL A 348 -13.29 28.58 31.02
N ASP A 349 -13.77 29.72 30.49
CA ASP A 349 -14.66 30.62 31.27
C ASP A 349 -16.01 29.98 31.64
N GLN A 350 -16.54 29.09 30.80
CA GLN A 350 -17.80 28.38 31.10
C GLN A 350 -17.62 27.24 32.11
N HIS A 351 -16.46 26.64 32.17
CA HIS A 351 -16.20 25.54 33.12
C HIS A 351 -15.94 26.08 34.52
N ASP A 352 -15.22 27.20 34.65
CA ASP A 352 -14.99 27.87 35.93
C ASP A 352 -16.28 28.51 36.48
N ALA A 353 -17.10 29.12 35.61
CA ALA A 353 -18.40 29.69 36.01
C ALA A 353 -19.37 28.61 36.52
N GLY A 354 -19.42 27.44 35.87
CA GLY A 354 -20.25 26.33 36.32
C GLY A 354 -19.79 25.66 37.60
N ALA A 355 -18.48 25.60 37.85
CA ALA A 355 -17.88 25.07 39.06
C ALA A 355 -18.12 26.01 40.29
N ASP A 356 -18.04 27.30 40.07
CA ASP A 356 -18.30 28.31 41.09
C ASP A 356 -19.78 28.40 41.44
N GLU A 357 -20.68 28.25 40.46
CA GLU A 357 -22.13 28.25 40.71
C GLU A 357 -22.57 26.99 41.49
N LYS A 358 -21.98 25.85 41.19
CA LYS A 358 -22.21 24.59 41.91
C LYS A 358 -21.68 24.64 43.33
N ARG A 359 -20.54 25.26 43.58
CA ARG A 359 -20.00 25.52 44.92
C ARG A 359 -20.91 26.44 45.74
N ARG A 360 -21.42 27.52 45.15
CA ARG A 360 -22.39 28.43 45.82
C ARG A 360 -23.71 27.75 46.14
N GLN A 361 -24.20 26.85 45.29
CA GLN A 361 -25.40 26.08 45.54
C GLN A 361 -25.20 25.04 46.66
N ASP A 362 -24.03 24.39 46.68
CA ASP A 362 -23.68 23.42 47.76
C ASP A 362 -23.42 24.11 49.12
N GLU A 363 -22.90 25.35 49.12
CA GLU A 363 -22.76 26.16 50.36
C GLU A 363 -24.11 26.67 50.86
N ALA A 364 -25.03 27.08 49.98
CA ALA A 364 -26.38 27.50 50.34
C ALA A 364 -27.25 26.34 50.85
N ALA A 365 -26.99 25.10 50.41
CA ALA A 365 -27.70 23.91 50.88
C ALA A 365 -27.19 23.37 52.23
N ARG A 366 -26.07 23.90 52.73
CA ARG A 366 -25.50 23.54 54.04
C ARG A 366 -25.77 24.54 55.15
N GLN A 367 -26.43 25.66 54.85
CA GLN A 367 -27.01 26.61 55.81
C GLN A 367 -28.53 26.38 56.00
#